data_04907c7539d08e2df8c93a42a18cadd2
#
_entry.id   04907c7539d08e2df8c93a42a18cadd2
#
_cell.length_a   1.000
_cell.length_b   1.000
_cell.length_c   1.000
_cell.angle_alpha   90.00
_cell.angle_beta   90.00
_cell.angle_gamma   90.00
#
_symmetry.space_group_name_H-M   'P 1'
#
loop_
_entity.id
_entity.type
_entity.pdbx_description
1 polymer ?
#
loop_
_entity_poly.entity_id
_entity_poly.type
_entity_poly.pdbx_seq_one_letter_code
_entity_poly.pdbx_strand_id
1 'polypeptide(L)'
;MKSPLLSALCSFLLLASCSHSPPKPAQKSIIWERAGSWSGRGNLETNSFPASSGYLRFTWETSNETKPGEGWFKLMLGSSISGRIIQVVVDSKGAGRDVAYVSEEARTFYLKVESANEDWKVTVDEGFNATIERKR
;
A
#
# COMPACT_ATOMS: atom_id res chain seq x y z
N MET A 1 53.50 6.02 -70.88
CA MET A 1 52.18 5.82 -70.22
C MET A 1 52.42 5.84 -68.76
N LYS A 2 52.10 6.92 -68.13
CA LYS A 2 52.22 7.05 -66.66
C LYS A 2 50.87 7.38 -66.10
N SER A 3 50.33 6.49 -65.24
CA SER A 3 49.13 6.72 -64.51
C SER A 3 49.40 7.55 -63.25
N PRO A 4 48.71 8.61 -62.98
CA PRO A 4 48.88 9.29 -61.71
C PRO A 4 48.08 8.59 -60.62
N LEU A 5 48.73 8.24 -59.54
CA LEU A 5 48.20 7.80 -58.33
C LEU A 5 47.40 8.94 -57.67
N LEU A 6 46.08 8.78 -57.62
CA LEU A 6 45.22 9.67 -56.86
C LEU A 6 45.16 9.17 -55.43
N SER A 7 45.88 9.87 -54.55
CA SER A 7 45.80 9.61 -53.10
C SER A 7 44.50 10.17 -52.56
N ALA A 8 43.55 9.31 -52.27
CA ALA A 8 42.32 9.68 -51.58
C ALA A 8 42.58 9.72 -50.10
N LEU A 9 42.63 10.91 -49.51
CA LEU A 9 42.71 11.16 -48.10
C LEU A 9 41.29 11.02 -47.51
N CYS A 10 40.96 9.85 -46.96
CA CYS A 10 39.74 9.65 -46.19
C CYS A 10 39.88 10.31 -44.83
N SER A 11 39.31 11.52 -44.69
CA SER A 11 39.10 12.15 -43.38
C SER A 11 37.96 11.43 -42.63
N PHE A 12 38.33 10.62 -41.66
CA PHE A 12 37.38 10.01 -40.71
C PHE A 12 36.94 11.12 -39.76
N LEU A 13 35.72 11.67 -39.98
CA LEU A 13 35.03 12.46 -38.96
C LEU A 13 34.48 11.51 -37.91
N LEU A 14 35.13 11.45 -36.76
CA LEU A 14 34.60 10.84 -35.56
C LEU A 14 33.47 11.73 -35.02
N LEU A 15 32.25 11.41 -35.38
CA LEU A 15 31.05 11.94 -34.71
C LEU A 15 30.99 11.29 -33.31
N ALA A 16 31.47 12.03 -32.32
CA ALA A 16 31.23 11.69 -30.93
C ALA A 16 29.72 11.83 -30.63
N SER A 17 28.99 10.76 -30.78
CA SER A 17 27.59 10.65 -30.33
C SER A 17 27.58 10.72 -28.81
N CYS A 18 27.36 11.91 -28.26
CA CYS A 18 26.97 12.04 -26.84
C CYS A 18 25.60 11.42 -26.68
N SER A 19 25.57 10.15 -26.31
CA SER A 19 24.32 9.48 -25.88
C SER A 19 23.90 10.09 -24.56
N HIS A 20 23.05 11.11 -24.61
CA HIS A 20 22.31 11.57 -23.45
C HIS A 20 21.20 10.54 -23.20
N SER A 21 21.47 9.62 -22.28
CA SER A 21 20.39 8.77 -21.78
C SER A 21 19.36 9.66 -21.09
N PRO A 22 18.06 9.57 -21.43
CA PRO A 22 17.03 10.36 -20.74
C PRO A 22 17.06 10.02 -19.25
N PRO A 23 16.84 11.00 -18.35
CA PRO A 23 16.80 10.74 -16.93
C PRO A 23 15.72 9.69 -16.65
N LYS A 24 16.09 8.64 -15.92
CA LYS A 24 15.17 7.59 -15.51
C LYS A 24 14.07 8.22 -14.65
N PRO A 25 12.78 8.03 -14.96
CA PRO A 25 11.70 8.64 -14.20
C PRO A 25 11.82 8.27 -12.73
N ALA A 26 11.62 9.25 -11.85
CA ALA A 26 11.61 9.05 -10.40
C ALA A 26 10.60 7.94 -10.06
N GLN A 27 11.06 6.91 -9.37
CA GLN A 27 10.21 5.77 -8.99
C GLN A 27 9.33 6.20 -7.81
N LYS A 28 8.02 6.29 -8.04
CA LYS A 28 7.05 6.47 -6.97
C LYS A 28 6.94 5.17 -6.18
N SER A 29 7.13 5.25 -4.87
CA SER A 29 6.89 4.15 -3.96
C SER A 29 5.93 4.59 -2.85
N ILE A 30 5.27 3.64 -2.22
CA ILE A 30 4.44 3.88 -1.05
C ILE A 30 5.22 3.42 0.17
N ILE A 31 5.37 4.32 1.14
CA ILE A 31 5.90 4.00 2.47
C ILE A 31 4.70 3.74 3.38
N TRP A 32 4.76 2.65 4.13
CA TRP A 32 3.72 2.26 5.07
C TRP A 32 4.18 2.49 6.50
N GLU A 33 3.36 3.20 7.26
CA GLU A 33 3.58 3.46 8.69
C GLU A 33 2.44 2.85 9.50
N ARG A 34 2.76 2.25 10.65
CA ARG A 34 1.77 1.64 11.51
C ARG A 34 0.88 2.68 12.16
N ALA A 35 -0.42 2.63 11.90
CA ALA A 35 -1.43 3.45 12.55
C ALA A 35 -1.97 2.80 13.84
N GLY A 36 -2.11 1.48 13.85
CA GLY A 36 -2.54 0.75 15.02
C GLY A 36 -2.64 -0.75 14.80
N SER A 37 -2.78 -1.49 15.92
CA SER A 37 -2.98 -2.93 15.91
C SER A 37 -3.87 -3.33 17.07
N TRP A 38 -4.85 -4.18 16.79
CA TRP A 38 -5.83 -4.66 17.77
C TRP A 38 -6.08 -6.14 17.58
N SER A 39 -6.46 -6.78 18.67
CA SER A 39 -6.86 -8.19 18.66
C SER A 39 -7.93 -8.45 19.72
N GLY A 40 -8.68 -9.50 19.53
CA GLY A 40 -9.71 -9.88 20.48
C GLY A 40 -10.53 -11.08 20.03
N ARG A 41 -11.59 -11.31 20.76
CA ARG A 41 -12.64 -12.28 20.47
C ARG A 41 -13.99 -11.63 20.76
N GLY A 42 -14.88 -11.66 19.77
CA GLY A 42 -16.16 -10.93 19.87
C GLY A 42 -16.06 -9.47 19.43
N ASN A 43 -17.01 -8.67 19.85
CA ASN A 43 -17.15 -7.29 19.42
C ASN A 43 -16.14 -6.35 20.10
N LEU A 44 -15.65 -5.38 19.38
CA LEU A 44 -14.79 -4.32 19.90
C LEU A 44 -14.98 -3.04 19.10
N GLU A 45 -14.96 -1.93 19.80
CA GLU A 45 -14.80 -0.60 19.21
C GLU A 45 -13.47 -0.02 19.70
N THR A 46 -12.60 0.36 18.78
CA THR A 46 -11.25 0.83 19.12
C THR A 46 -11.26 2.29 19.54
N ASN A 47 -10.17 2.73 20.18
CA ASN A 47 -9.85 4.15 20.24
C ASN A 47 -9.56 4.70 18.84
N SER A 48 -9.63 6.01 18.76
CA SER A 48 -9.38 6.74 17.52
C SER A 48 -7.92 6.75 17.15
N PHE A 49 -7.64 6.79 15.86
CA PHE A 49 -6.31 6.99 15.29
C PHE A 49 -6.37 7.99 14.13
N PRO A 50 -5.41 8.91 14.02
CA PRO A 50 -5.35 9.84 12.91
C PRO A 50 -4.76 9.16 11.67
N ALA A 51 -5.23 9.58 10.49
CA ALA A 51 -4.64 9.20 9.22
C ALA A 51 -4.63 10.40 8.28
N SER A 52 -3.47 11.00 8.11
CA SER A 52 -3.28 12.24 7.36
C SER A 52 -3.26 12.05 5.85
N SER A 53 -2.94 10.85 5.36
CA SER A 53 -3.02 10.52 3.94
C SER A 53 -4.38 9.98 3.52
N GLY A 54 -5.13 9.40 4.45
CA GLY A 54 -6.38 8.69 4.17
C GLY A 54 -6.22 7.37 3.39
N TYR A 55 -5.00 7.00 3.02
CA TYR A 55 -4.73 5.72 2.35
C TYR A 55 -4.33 4.67 3.37
N LEU A 56 -5.20 3.67 3.57
CA LEU A 56 -5.10 2.69 4.64
C LEU A 56 -4.96 1.27 4.09
N ARG A 57 -4.11 0.48 4.74
CA ARG A 57 -3.96 -0.96 4.52
C ARG A 57 -4.35 -1.68 5.79
N PHE A 58 -5.32 -2.58 5.67
CA PHE A 58 -5.78 -3.45 6.75
C PHE A 58 -5.25 -4.85 6.52
N THR A 59 -4.44 -5.33 7.42
CA THR A 59 -4.01 -6.73 7.46
C THR A 59 -4.79 -7.41 8.58
N TRP A 60 -5.57 -8.42 8.25
CA TRP A 60 -6.41 -9.09 9.22
C TRP A 60 -6.23 -10.60 9.18
N GLU A 61 -6.48 -11.22 10.30
CA GLU A 61 -6.44 -12.66 10.50
C GLU A 61 -7.50 -13.07 11.50
N THR A 62 -8.18 -14.18 11.22
CA THR A 62 -9.11 -14.86 12.15
C THR A 62 -8.67 -16.30 12.35
N SER A 63 -8.84 -16.80 13.57
CA SER A 63 -8.37 -18.11 13.98
C SER A 63 -9.17 -18.64 15.15
N ASN A 64 -8.88 -19.88 15.56
CA ASN A 64 -9.47 -20.50 16.75
C ASN A 64 -10.99 -20.48 16.76
N GLU A 65 -11.61 -20.89 15.66
CA GLU A 65 -13.06 -21.05 15.59
C GLU A 65 -13.55 -22.04 16.66
N THR A 66 -14.68 -21.73 17.30
CA THR A 66 -15.34 -22.65 18.23
C THR A 66 -15.73 -23.96 17.54
N LYS A 67 -16.25 -23.85 16.31
CA LYS A 67 -16.49 -24.96 15.40
C LYS A 67 -16.18 -24.51 13.97
N PRO A 68 -15.67 -25.41 13.10
CA PRO A 68 -15.35 -25.08 11.72
C PRO A 68 -16.52 -24.44 10.98
N GLY A 69 -16.30 -23.27 10.38
CA GLY A 69 -17.27 -22.51 9.60
C GLY A 69 -18.30 -21.70 10.42
N GLU A 70 -18.27 -21.73 11.75
CA GLU A 70 -19.18 -20.95 12.61
C GLU A 70 -18.63 -19.59 13.01
N GLY A 71 -17.32 -19.35 12.82
CA GLY A 71 -16.72 -18.06 13.05
C GLY A 71 -17.17 -17.04 12.02
N TRP A 72 -17.33 -15.80 12.43
CA TRP A 72 -17.56 -14.68 11.53
C TRP A 72 -16.91 -13.42 12.04
N PHE A 73 -16.48 -12.58 11.11
CA PHE A 73 -15.74 -11.37 11.37
C PHE A 73 -16.15 -10.26 10.43
N LYS A 74 -16.53 -9.12 10.98
CA LYS A 74 -16.89 -7.92 10.24
C LYS A 74 -16.10 -6.74 10.79
N LEU A 75 -15.33 -6.12 9.92
CA LEU A 75 -14.51 -4.94 10.21
C LEU A 75 -15.09 -3.73 9.51
N MET A 76 -15.39 -2.70 10.28
CA MET A 76 -15.94 -1.44 9.78
C MET A 76 -15.02 -0.28 10.14
N LEU A 77 -14.86 0.64 9.19
CA LEU A 77 -14.14 1.89 9.37
C LEU A 77 -15.14 3.00 9.68
N GLY A 78 -14.93 3.70 10.76
CA GLY A 78 -15.78 4.81 11.19
C GLY A 78 -15.03 6.13 11.29
N SER A 79 -15.76 7.24 11.15
CA SER A 79 -15.27 8.58 11.41
C SER A 79 -15.41 8.91 12.89
N SER A 80 -14.30 9.23 13.54
CA SER A 80 -14.28 9.61 14.95
C SER A 80 -15.01 10.93 15.24
N ILE A 81 -15.06 11.83 14.26
CA ILE A 81 -15.71 13.13 14.42
C ILE A 81 -17.23 12.99 14.43
N SER A 82 -17.79 12.20 13.50
CA SER A 82 -19.25 12.03 13.38
C SER A 82 -19.78 10.79 14.10
N GLY A 83 -18.92 9.84 14.45
CA GLY A 83 -19.29 8.52 14.96
C GLY A 83 -19.90 7.59 13.89
N ARG A 84 -20.02 8.03 12.65
CA ARG A 84 -20.64 7.25 11.57
C ARG A 84 -19.68 6.24 10.98
N ILE A 85 -20.23 5.06 10.67
CA ILE A 85 -19.52 4.08 9.83
C ILE A 85 -19.41 4.64 8.41
N ILE A 86 -18.18 4.65 7.88
CA ILE A 86 -17.88 5.10 6.52
C ILE A 86 -18.06 3.93 5.56
N GLN A 87 -17.48 2.77 5.89
CA GLN A 87 -17.59 1.58 5.06
C GLN A 87 -17.29 0.28 5.83
N VAL A 88 -17.78 -0.82 5.30
CA VAL A 88 -17.37 -2.17 5.70
C VAL A 88 -16.09 -2.51 4.95
N VAL A 89 -15.03 -2.80 5.68
CA VAL A 89 -13.72 -3.16 5.13
C VAL A 89 -13.62 -4.65 4.88
N VAL A 90 -14.09 -5.45 5.83
CA VAL A 90 -14.08 -6.92 5.76
C VAL A 90 -15.42 -7.45 6.25
N ASP A 91 -15.92 -8.46 5.56
CA ASP A 91 -17.06 -9.28 5.98
C ASP A 91 -16.73 -10.74 5.59
N SER A 92 -16.37 -11.54 6.58
CA SER A 92 -15.82 -12.88 6.35
C SER A 92 -16.42 -13.91 7.30
N LYS A 93 -16.55 -15.14 6.82
CA LYS A 93 -16.93 -16.31 7.59
C LYS A 93 -15.78 -17.31 7.65
N GLY A 94 -15.62 -17.90 8.83
CA GLY A 94 -14.58 -18.90 9.06
C GLY A 94 -13.20 -18.29 9.27
N ALA A 95 -12.26 -19.14 9.66
CA ALA A 95 -10.87 -18.73 9.83
C ALA A 95 -10.22 -18.36 8.50
N GLY A 96 -9.44 -17.29 8.49
CA GLY A 96 -8.76 -16.81 7.31
C GLY A 96 -7.90 -15.59 7.56
N ARG A 97 -7.27 -15.11 6.52
CA ARG A 97 -6.45 -13.89 6.55
C ARG A 97 -6.38 -13.25 5.17
N ASP A 98 -6.32 -11.96 5.13
CA ASP A 98 -6.18 -11.22 3.89
C ASP A 98 -5.73 -9.77 4.19
N VAL A 99 -5.59 -9.00 3.13
CA VAL A 99 -5.26 -7.58 3.14
C VAL A 99 -6.33 -6.82 2.38
N ALA A 100 -6.81 -5.74 2.97
CA ALA A 100 -7.76 -4.82 2.33
C ALA A 100 -7.17 -3.41 2.28
N TYR A 101 -7.48 -2.67 1.24
CA TYR A 101 -7.04 -1.30 1.03
C TYR A 101 -8.24 -0.36 0.98
N VAL A 102 -8.11 0.78 1.63
CA VAL A 102 -9.13 1.82 1.67
C VAL A 102 -8.49 3.15 1.36
N SER A 103 -9.13 3.92 0.48
CA SER A 103 -8.72 5.30 0.19
C SER A 103 -9.86 6.23 0.59
N GLU A 104 -9.59 7.06 1.59
CA GLU A 104 -10.53 8.01 2.17
C GLU A 104 -9.88 9.39 2.30
N GLU A 105 -10.67 10.40 2.61
CA GLU A 105 -10.14 11.69 3.00
C GLU A 105 -9.42 11.60 4.34
N ALA A 106 -8.37 12.42 4.50
CA ALA A 106 -7.62 12.54 5.75
C ALA A 106 -8.55 12.91 6.92
N ARG A 107 -8.57 12.10 7.96
CA ARG A 107 -9.36 12.33 9.18
C ARG A 107 -8.89 11.44 10.33
N THR A 108 -9.54 11.59 11.46
CA THR A 108 -9.40 10.65 12.57
C THR A 108 -10.47 9.56 12.46
N PHE A 109 -10.02 8.31 12.45
CA PHE A 109 -10.84 7.12 12.30
C PHE A 109 -10.93 6.33 13.59
N TYR A 110 -11.90 5.42 13.65
CA TYR A 110 -11.95 4.30 14.58
C TYR A 110 -12.38 3.05 13.84
N LEU A 111 -12.14 1.90 14.46
CA LEU A 111 -12.61 0.62 13.95
C LEU A 111 -13.74 0.10 14.82
N LYS A 112 -14.74 -0.47 14.18
CA LYS A 112 -15.76 -1.28 14.83
C LYS A 112 -15.66 -2.70 14.33
N VAL A 113 -15.43 -3.62 15.24
CA VAL A 113 -15.39 -5.05 14.98
C VAL A 113 -16.65 -5.70 15.55
N GLU A 114 -17.33 -6.44 14.71
CA GLU A 114 -18.38 -7.38 15.10
C GLU A 114 -17.89 -8.78 14.74
N SER A 115 -17.84 -9.66 15.70
CA SER A 115 -17.32 -11.01 15.51
C SER A 115 -17.92 -11.97 16.54
N ALA A 116 -17.99 -13.24 16.17
CA ALA A 116 -18.37 -14.31 17.09
C ALA A 116 -17.64 -15.62 16.72
N ASN A 117 -17.43 -16.45 17.74
CA ASN A 117 -16.92 -17.83 17.64
C ASN A 117 -15.51 -17.96 17.03
N GLU A 118 -14.72 -16.91 17.00
CA GLU A 118 -13.33 -16.93 16.57
C GLU A 118 -12.53 -15.77 17.16
N ASP A 119 -11.22 -15.92 17.19
CA ASP A 119 -10.29 -14.86 17.52
C ASP A 119 -9.97 -14.04 16.26
N TRP A 120 -9.73 -12.75 16.43
CA TRP A 120 -9.35 -11.88 15.35
C TRP A 120 -8.17 -10.98 15.72
N LYS A 121 -7.43 -10.60 14.70
CA LYS A 121 -6.34 -9.62 14.77
C LYS A 121 -6.41 -8.71 13.55
N VAL A 122 -6.26 -7.42 13.77
CA VAL A 122 -6.23 -6.39 12.73
C VAL A 122 -5.05 -5.47 12.95
N THR A 123 -4.37 -5.18 11.86
CA THR A 123 -3.31 -4.18 11.82
C THR A 123 -3.67 -3.17 10.74
N VAL A 124 -3.55 -1.88 11.06
CA VAL A 124 -3.76 -0.78 10.14
C VAL A 124 -2.45 -0.06 9.89
N ASP A 125 -2.07 0.06 8.64
CA ASP A 125 -0.94 0.87 8.19
C ASP A 125 -1.47 1.99 7.31
N GLU A 126 -0.87 3.17 7.45
CA GLU A 126 -1.12 4.34 6.62
C GLU A 126 -0.06 4.44 5.54
N GLY A 127 -0.47 4.67 4.29
CA GLY A 127 0.42 4.77 3.14
C GLY A 127 0.71 6.20 2.75
N PHE A 128 1.98 6.50 2.49
CA PHE A 128 2.48 7.78 2.03
C PHE A 128 3.22 7.65 0.71
N ASN A 129 2.97 8.57 -0.21
CA ASN A 129 3.75 8.63 -1.43
C ASN A 129 5.16 9.14 -1.13
N ALA A 130 6.17 8.38 -1.52
CA ALA A 130 7.56 8.78 -1.44
C ALA A 130 8.19 8.82 -2.83
N THR A 131 8.97 9.86 -3.09
CA THR A 131 9.81 9.95 -4.28
C THR A 131 11.21 9.53 -3.90
N ILE A 132 11.69 8.43 -4.47
CA ILE A 132 13.07 7.97 -4.26
C ILE A 132 13.95 8.62 -5.33
N GLU A 133 14.69 9.64 -4.95
CA GLU A 133 15.80 10.15 -5.75
C GLU A 133 17.04 9.29 -5.48
N ARG A 134 17.44 8.50 -6.47
CA ARG A 134 18.74 7.83 -6.40
C ARG A 134 19.84 8.84 -6.63
N LYS A 135 20.53 9.26 -5.59
CA LYS A 135 21.84 9.92 -5.74
C LYS A 135 22.77 8.95 -6.45
N ARG A 136 23.35 9.41 -7.56
CA ARG A 136 24.42 8.72 -8.28
C ARG A 136 25.74 8.88 -7.54
#